data_625e944f3044494ff1d367b5f7ca3fb0
#
_entry.id   625e944f3044494ff1d367b5f7ca3fb0
#
_cell.length_a   1.000
_cell.length_b   1.000
_cell.length_c   1.000
_cell.angle_alpha   90.00
_cell.angle_beta   90.00
_cell.angle_gamma   90.00
#
_symmetry.space_group_name_H-M   'P 1'
#
loop_
_entity.id
_entity.type
_entity.pdbx_description
1 polymer ?
#
loop_
_entity_poly.entity_id
_entity_poly.type
_entity_poly.pdbx_seq_one_letter_code
_entity_poly.pdbx_strand_id
1 'polypeptide(L)'
;IIDYAAKSDAATPVNLTSHLYFNLNGNASGDISGHRFAINSSERIVTDRNLIPTGMKAALDGTPYDLRTPTLFSSISDKLENGFDDYFILETAAPGFMDAMAYSEKSGIEMRVYTKELGIQFYTGNFLDGTVAGKSGYRYGRHGGFCMETMGYPDAIHHAGFPSNVLH
;
A
#
# COMPACT_ATOMS: atom_id res chain seq x y z
N ILE A 1 -8.89 -12.96 7.56
CA ILE A 1 -9.97 -12.22 6.90
C ILE A 1 -10.20 -10.95 7.71
N ILE A 2 -10.29 -9.81 7.04
CA ILE A 2 -10.65 -8.53 7.65
C ILE A 2 -11.93 -8.09 6.94
N ASP A 3 -13.00 -7.90 7.71
CA ASP A 3 -14.30 -7.44 7.22
C ASP A 3 -14.63 -6.12 7.89
N TYR A 4 -15.08 -5.15 7.09
CA TYR A 4 -15.51 -3.84 7.57
C TYR A 4 -17.01 -3.68 7.38
N ALA A 5 -17.65 -3.02 8.34
CA ALA A 5 -19.04 -2.59 8.24
C ALA A 5 -19.20 -1.19 8.85
N ALA A 6 -19.93 -0.34 8.17
CA ALA A 6 -20.27 1.00 8.64
C ALA A 6 -21.76 1.29 8.45
N LYS A 7 -22.33 2.08 9.35
CA LYS A 7 -23.69 2.64 9.24
C LYS A 7 -23.62 4.11 9.60
N SER A 8 -24.47 4.90 8.97
CA SER A 8 -24.61 6.34 9.26
C SER A 8 -26.09 6.72 9.25
N ASP A 9 -26.44 7.76 9.98
CA ASP A 9 -27.76 8.39 9.99
C ASP A 9 -27.88 9.54 8.99
N ALA A 10 -26.78 9.88 8.32
CA ALA A 10 -26.71 10.89 7.27
C ALA A 10 -25.63 10.51 6.25
N ALA A 11 -25.72 11.06 5.04
CA ALA A 11 -24.69 10.87 4.04
C ALA A 11 -23.32 11.33 4.56
N THR A 12 -22.32 10.43 4.54
CA THR A 12 -20.98 10.71 5.08
C THR A 12 -19.90 9.98 4.26
N PRO A 13 -18.73 10.58 4.01
CA PRO A 13 -17.62 9.88 3.39
C PRO A 13 -17.07 8.82 4.36
N VAL A 14 -16.84 7.60 3.83
CA VAL A 14 -16.27 6.49 4.57
C VAL A 14 -15.22 5.79 3.70
N ASN A 15 -14.01 5.64 4.22
CA ASN A 15 -12.94 4.90 3.55
C ASN A 15 -12.18 4.08 4.61
N LEU A 16 -12.60 2.83 4.79
CA LEU A 16 -12.07 1.97 5.85
C LEU A 16 -10.88 1.17 5.32
N THR A 17 -9.82 1.09 6.12
CA THR A 17 -8.64 0.30 5.80
C THR A 17 -7.96 -0.23 7.06
N SER A 18 -6.93 -1.03 6.88
CA SER A 18 -6.06 -1.55 7.96
C SER A 18 -4.62 -1.11 7.72
N HIS A 19 -4.12 -0.21 8.56
CA HIS A 19 -2.74 0.29 8.50
C HIS A 19 -1.78 -0.60 9.31
N LEU A 20 -1.79 -1.90 9.05
CA LEU A 20 -0.88 -2.84 9.69
C LEU A 20 0.49 -2.83 9.01
N TYR A 21 1.55 -2.73 9.83
CA TYR A 21 2.92 -2.88 9.38
C TYR A 21 3.34 -4.34 9.41
N PHE A 22 3.94 -4.79 8.32
CA PHE A 22 4.49 -6.14 8.17
C PHE A 22 5.99 -6.09 7.93
N ASN A 23 6.69 -7.07 8.50
CA ASN A 23 8.03 -7.47 8.08
C ASN A 23 8.05 -9.00 8.10
N LEU A 24 8.14 -9.63 6.94
CA LEU A 24 8.03 -11.08 6.82
C LEU A 24 9.24 -11.83 7.41
N ASN A 25 10.30 -11.11 7.77
CA ASN A 25 11.43 -11.65 8.52
C ASN A 25 11.19 -11.68 10.03
N GLY A 26 10.07 -11.11 10.50
CA GLY A 26 9.69 -11.08 11.90
C GLY A 26 10.02 -9.74 12.58
N ASN A 27 9.59 -9.62 13.84
CA ASN A 27 9.84 -8.44 14.66
C ASN A 27 11.35 -8.24 14.88
N ALA A 28 11.80 -7.01 14.84
CA ALA A 28 13.20 -6.63 15.07
C ALA A 28 14.22 -7.26 14.10
N SER A 29 13.79 -7.62 12.89
CA SER A 29 14.63 -8.29 11.89
C SER A 29 15.35 -7.34 10.93
N GLY A 30 15.31 -6.03 11.19
CA GLY A 30 15.88 -5.00 10.31
C GLY A 30 14.87 -4.48 9.29
N ASP A 31 15.34 -4.10 8.11
CA ASP A 31 14.55 -3.51 7.05
C ASP A 31 13.95 -4.56 6.08
N ILE A 32 13.14 -4.06 5.13
CA ILE A 32 12.47 -4.85 4.11
C ILE A 32 13.20 -4.88 2.76
N SER A 33 14.46 -4.47 2.70
CA SER A 33 15.25 -4.40 1.45
C SER A 33 15.29 -5.71 0.66
N GLY A 34 15.29 -6.84 1.37
CA GLY A 34 15.27 -8.19 0.82
C GLY A 34 13.88 -8.75 0.48
N HIS A 35 12.82 -7.96 0.63
CA HIS A 35 11.47 -8.40 0.26
C HIS A 35 11.19 -8.15 -1.23
N ARG A 36 10.38 -9.03 -1.83
CA ARG A 36 9.80 -8.84 -3.15
C ARG A 36 8.35 -8.46 -3.02
N PHE A 37 7.92 -7.54 -3.89
CA PHE A 37 6.53 -7.08 -3.94
C PHE A 37 5.97 -7.21 -5.35
N ALA A 38 4.70 -7.56 -5.44
CA ALA A 38 3.93 -7.44 -6.67
C ALA A 38 2.54 -6.86 -6.37
N ILE A 39 2.04 -6.02 -7.28
CA ILE A 39 0.70 -5.41 -7.20
C ILE A 39 0.10 -5.45 -8.60
N ASN A 40 -1.12 -5.98 -8.70
CA ASN A 40 -1.87 -6.08 -9.96
C ASN A 40 -2.49 -4.72 -10.33
N SER A 41 -1.66 -3.82 -10.81
CA SER A 41 -2.03 -2.46 -11.17
C SER A 41 -1.22 -1.96 -12.35
N SER A 42 -1.86 -1.21 -13.24
CA SER A 42 -1.22 -0.49 -14.35
C SER A 42 -1.19 1.02 -14.14
N GLU A 43 -1.88 1.54 -13.11
CA GLU A 43 -1.99 2.97 -12.83
C GLU A 43 -1.88 3.26 -11.33
N ARG A 44 -1.40 4.45 -10.98
CA ARG A 44 -1.45 5.00 -9.64
C ARG A 44 -2.11 6.38 -9.60
N ILE A 45 -2.59 6.80 -8.45
CA ILE A 45 -3.03 8.19 -8.22
C ILE A 45 -1.79 9.06 -8.04
N VAL A 46 -1.78 10.20 -8.74
CA VAL A 46 -0.72 11.21 -8.59
C VAL A 46 -1.02 12.08 -7.38
N THR A 47 -0.03 12.27 -6.52
CA THR A 47 -0.08 13.18 -5.38
C THR A 47 0.74 14.43 -5.61
N ASP A 48 0.44 15.51 -4.89
CA ASP A 48 1.28 16.69 -4.82
C ASP A 48 2.45 16.50 -3.83
N ARG A 49 3.25 17.56 -3.62
CA ARG A 49 4.39 17.55 -2.67
C ARG A 49 3.99 17.30 -1.20
N ASN A 50 2.72 17.44 -0.86
CA ASN A 50 2.19 17.19 0.47
C ASN A 50 1.51 15.81 0.57
N LEU A 51 1.69 14.96 -0.44
CA LEU A 51 1.09 13.64 -0.59
C LEU A 51 -0.44 13.67 -0.72
N ILE A 52 -1.01 14.80 -1.13
CA ILE A 52 -2.46 14.94 -1.36
C ILE A 52 -2.77 14.56 -2.82
N PRO A 53 -3.78 13.71 -3.08
CA PRO A 53 -4.22 13.37 -4.42
C PRO A 53 -4.54 14.59 -5.28
N THR A 54 -4.07 14.59 -6.53
CA THR A 54 -4.31 15.69 -7.49
C THR A 54 -5.54 15.45 -8.38
N GLY A 55 -6.17 14.28 -8.27
CA GLY A 55 -7.22 13.84 -9.18
C GLY A 55 -6.71 13.20 -10.47
N MET A 56 -5.40 13.25 -10.72
CA MET A 56 -4.77 12.63 -11.89
C MET A 56 -4.32 11.20 -11.62
N LYS A 57 -4.24 10.41 -12.69
CA LYS A 57 -3.67 9.06 -12.69
C LYS A 57 -2.41 9.05 -13.54
N ALA A 58 -1.46 8.19 -13.19
CA ALA A 58 -0.23 7.97 -13.96
C ALA A 58 -0.06 6.49 -14.28
N ALA A 59 0.30 6.18 -15.52
CA ALA A 59 0.66 4.83 -15.93
C ALA A 59 1.97 4.40 -15.25
N LEU A 60 2.07 3.11 -14.94
CA LEU A 60 3.24 2.52 -14.25
C LEU A 60 4.28 1.98 -15.22
N ASP A 61 3.88 1.68 -16.46
CA ASP A 61 4.73 1.03 -17.46
C ASP A 61 6.06 1.76 -17.66
N GLY A 62 7.16 1.02 -17.60
CA GLY A 62 8.51 1.57 -17.75
C GLY A 62 9.01 2.45 -16.60
N THR A 63 8.28 2.51 -15.48
CA THR A 63 8.66 3.29 -14.29
C THR A 63 9.10 2.38 -13.12
N PRO A 64 9.79 2.90 -12.10
CA PRO A 64 10.10 2.12 -10.90
C PRO A 64 8.86 1.77 -10.05
N TYR A 65 7.70 2.32 -10.38
CA TYR A 65 6.42 1.99 -9.74
C TYR A 65 5.75 0.75 -10.35
N ASP A 66 6.28 0.19 -11.44
CA ASP A 66 5.71 -1.01 -12.07
C ASP A 66 6.01 -2.27 -11.26
N LEU A 67 5.05 -2.68 -10.45
CA LEU A 67 5.12 -3.88 -9.60
C LEU A 67 4.23 -5.01 -10.14
N ARG A 68 3.87 -5.04 -11.42
CA ARG A 68 3.08 -6.14 -12.00
C ARG A 68 3.80 -7.50 -11.95
N THR A 69 5.12 -7.49 -11.75
CA THR A 69 5.92 -8.70 -11.51
C THR A 69 6.65 -8.62 -10.17
N PRO A 70 6.89 -9.76 -9.49
CA PRO A 70 7.59 -9.77 -8.20
C PRO A 70 8.96 -9.09 -8.26
N THR A 71 9.05 -7.88 -7.72
CA THR A 71 10.23 -7.00 -7.79
C THR A 71 10.89 -6.89 -6.44
N LEU A 72 12.22 -7.08 -6.39
CA LEU A 72 13.01 -6.92 -5.18
C LEU A 72 13.09 -5.44 -4.78
N PHE A 73 12.71 -5.11 -3.55
CA PHE A 73 12.63 -3.71 -3.10
C PHE A 73 13.98 -2.99 -3.23
N SER A 74 15.09 -3.60 -2.80
CA SER A 74 16.41 -2.98 -2.92
C SER A 74 16.87 -2.71 -4.36
N SER A 75 16.26 -3.33 -5.38
CA SER A 75 16.61 -3.07 -6.78
C SER A 75 15.98 -1.80 -7.35
N ILE A 76 14.98 -1.26 -6.67
CA ILE A 76 14.19 -0.11 -7.11
C ILE A 76 14.14 1.03 -6.10
N SER A 77 14.44 0.80 -4.81
CA SER A 77 14.33 1.79 -3.74
C SER A 77 15.13 3.07 -4.03
N ASP A 78 16.32 2.96 -4.61
CA ASP A 78 17.16 4.09 -4.96
C ASP A 78 16.63 4.94 -6.14
N LYS A 79 15.65 4.40 -6.88
CA LYS A 79 14.98 5.10 -7.99
C LYS A 79 13.72 5.84 -7.53
N LEU A 80 13.31 5.64 -6.28
CA LEU A 80 12.18 6.28 -5.65
C LEU A 80 12.73 7.34 -4.69
N GLU A 81 12.17 8.55 -4.70
CA GLU A 81 12.64 9.65 -3.87
C GLU A 81 12.65 9.30 -2.38
N ASN A 82 11.60 8.64 -1.91
CA ASN A 82 11.44 8.29 -0.48
C ASN A 82 10.97 6.84 -0.25
N GLY A 83 10.98 5.96 -1.26
CA GLY A 83 10.29 4.68 -1.22
C GLY A 83 8.84 4.82 -1.69
N PHE A 84 8.01 3.81 -1.44
CA PHE A 84 6.59 3.88 -1.81
C PHE A 84 5.76 4.55 -0.70
N ASP A 85 4.88 5.43 -1.10
CA ASP A 85 3.74 5.95 -0.35
C ASP A 85 2.66 6.32 -1.38
N ASP A 86 2.24 5.33 -2.16
CA ASP A 86 1.46 5.50 -3.38
C ASP A 86 0.21 4.64 -3.36
N TYR A 87 -0.88 5.20 -3.89
CA TYR A 87 -2.12 4.46 -4.10
C TYR A 87 -2.14 3.84 -5.50
N PHE A 88 -2.11 2.52 -5.56
CA PHE A 88 -2.19 1.72 -6.77
C PHE A 88 -3.64 1.37 -7.07
N ILE A 89 -4.10 1.68 -8.29
CA ILE A 89 -5.44 1.36 -8.77
C ILE A 89 -5.43 -0.10 -9.21
N LEU A 90 -6.17 -0.95 -8.50
CA LEU A 90 -6.22 -2.38 -8.83
C LEU A 90 -6.99 -2.63 -10.12
N GLU A 91 -6.47 -3.54 -10.92
CA GLU A 91 -7.19 -4.03 -12.08
C GLU A 91 -8.31 -4.97 -11.64
N THR A 92 -9.49 -4.83 -12.25
CA THR A 92 -10.60 -5.74 -11.99
C THR A 92 -10.22 -7.12 -12.48
N ALA A 93 -9.92 -8.01 -11.55
CA ALA A 93 -9.56 -9.39 -11.85
C ALA A 93 -10.76 -10.34 -11.63
N ALA A 94 -10.65 -11.56 -12.16
CA ALA A 94 -11.62 -12.61 -11.87
C ALA A 94 -11.64 -12.93 -10.36
N PRO A 95 -12.78 -13.37 -9.80
CA PRO A 95 -12.84 -13.77 -8.39
C PRO A 95 -11.75 -14.78 -8.04
N GLY A 96 -11.01 -14.51 -6.95
CA GLY A 96 -9.88 -15.34 -6.51
C GLY A 96 -8.53 -15.00 -7.16
N PHE A 97 -8.46 -13.99 -8.02
CA PHE A 97 -7.18 -13.47 -8.49
C PHE A 97 -6.48 -12.69 -7.38
N MET A 98 -5.17 -12.85 -7.29
CA MET A 98 -4.35 -12.19 -6.28
C MET A 98 -4.09 -10.73 -6.67
N ASP A 99 -4.48 -9.80 -5.79
CA ASP A 99 -4.36 -8.37 -6.04
C ASP A 99 -2.96 -7.83 -5.70
N ALA A 100 -2.33 -8.37 -4.65
CA ALA A 100 -0.95 -8.04 -4.30
C ALA A 100 -0.27 -9.18 -3.54
N MET A 101 1.07 -9.15 -3.52
CA MET A 101 1.86 -10.09 -2.75
C MET A 101 3.12 -9.44 -2.18
N ALA A 102 3.59 -9.99 -1.06
CA ALA A 102 4.93 -9.77 -0.54
C ALA A 102 5.58 -11.12 -0.26
N TYR A 103 6.87 -11.23 -0.53
CA TYR A 103 7.65 -12.45 -0.28
C TYR A 103 9.01 -12.11 0.30
N SER A 104 9.48 -12.89 1.26
CA SER A 104 10.84 -12.83 1.77
C SER A 104 11.58 -14.14 1.55
N GLU A 105 12.69 -14.09 0.81
CA GLU A 105 13.57 -15.26 0.62
C GLU A 105 14.20 -15.71 1.95
N LYS A 106 14.48 -14.80 2.88
CA LYS A 106 15.12 -15.09 4.15
C LYS A 106 14.26 -15.94 5.08
N SER A 107 12.96 -15.67 5.14
CA SER A 107 12.02 -16.43 6.00
C SER A 107 11.26 -17.51 5.25
N GLY A 108 11.19 -17.43 3.91
CA GLY A 108 10.31 -18.25 3.07
C GLY A 108 8.83 -17.91 3.20
N ILE A 109 8.49 -16.81 3.91
CA ILE A 109 7.10 -16.40 4.10
C ILE A 109 6.62 -15.61 2.90
N GLU A 110 5.43 -15.95 2.42
CA GLU A 110 4.68 -15.22 1.41
C GLU A 110 3.36 -14.73 2.01
N MET A 111 3.06 -13.45 1.78
CA MET A 111 1.77 -12.83 2.08
C MET A 111 1.06 -12.56 0.76
N ARG A 112 -0.20 -12.99 0.65
CA ARG A 112 -1.08 -12.71 -0.50
C ARG A 112 -2.24 -11.87 -0.05
N VAL A 113 -2.56 -10.86 -0.84
CA VAL A 113 -3.70 -9.96 -0.62
C VAL A 113 -4.76 -10.22 -1.68
N TYR A 114 -5.99 -10.37 -1.21
CA TYR A 114 -7.20 -10.49 -2.02
C TYR A 114 -8.20 -9.49 -1.48
N THR A 115 -8.75 -8.62 -2.31
CA THR A 115 -9.65 -7.57 -1.87
C THR A 115 -10.81 -7.36 -2.83
N LYS A 116 -11.87 -6.71 -2.34
CA LYS A 116 -12.96 -6.16 -3.16
C LYS A 116 -12.83 -4.65 -3.34
N GLU A 117 -11.81 -4.06 -2.71
CA GLU A 117 -11.54 -2.64 -2.78
C GLU A 117 -10.95 -2.24 -4.12
N LEU A 118 -11.04 -0.95 -4.43
CA LEU A 118 -10.64 -0.38 -5.73
C LEU A 118 -9.13 -0.22 -5.87
N GLY A 119 -8.40 -0.26 -4.79
CA GLY A 119 -6.96 -0.12 -4.82
C GLY A 119 -6.27 -0.41 -3.50
N ILE A 120 -4.96 -0.21 -3.51
CA ILE A 120 -4.06 -0.45 -2.38
C ILE A 120 -3.15 0.76 -2.20
N GLN A 121 -3.17 1.36 -1.01
CA GLN A 121 -2.07 2.21 -0.58
C GLN A 121 -0.90 1.29 -0.20
N PHE A 122 0.20 1.41 -0.91
CA PHE A 122 1.43 0.69 -0.62
C PHE A 122 2.45 1.65 -0.01
N TYR A 123 2.84 1.37 1.23
CA TYR A 123 3.76 2.19 2.01
C TYR A 123 4.93 1.35 2.51
N THR A 124 6.14 1.85 2.36
CA THR A 124 7.37 1.11 2.70
C THR A 124 8.09 1.63 3.95
N GLY A 125 7.35 2.23 4.89
CA GLY A 125 7.90 2.67 6.17
C GLY A 125 8.93 3.79 6.06
N ASN A 126 8.75 4.71 5.11
CA ASN A 126 9.71 5.76 4.73
C ASN A 126 10.03 6.72 5.87
N PHE A 127 9.03 6.99 6.73
CA PHE A 127 9.10 7.95 7.83
C PHE A 127 9.33 7.30 9.20
N LEU A 128 9.57 5.98 9.24
CA LEU A 128 10.03 5.33 10.47
C LEU A 128 11.48 5.75 10.75
N ASP A 129 11.71 6.44 11.87
CA ASP A 129 12.98 7.10 12.19
C ASP A 129 13.70 6.52 13.41
N GLY A 130 13.13 5.47 14.02
CA GLY A 130 13.71 4.85 15.21
C GLY A 130 13.50 5.62 16.51
N THR A 131 12.73 6.72 16.52
CA THR A 131 12.50 7.52 17.73
C THR A 131 11.50 6.87 18.67
N VAL A 132 10.50 6.17 18.13
CA VAL A 132 9.44 5.52 18.92
C VAL A 132 9.78 4.06 19.18
N ALA A 133 9.73 3.65 20.46
CA ALA A 133 9.87 2.25 20.84
C ALA A 133 8.55 1.49 20.61
N GLY A 134 8.65 0.40 19.87
CA GLY A 134 7.54 -0.53 19.63
C GLY A 134 7.60 -1.78 20.51
N LYS A 135 7.20 -2.92 19.96
CA LYS A 135 7.20 -4.19 20.67
C LYS A 135 8.57 -4.52 21.27
N SER A 136 8.59 -4.95 22.52
CA SER A 136 9.79 -5.33 23.27
C SER A 136 10.88 -4.24 23.30
N GLY A 137 10.49 -2.96 23.18
CA GLY A 137 11.42 -1.84 23.18
C GLY A 137 12.22 -1.65 21.87
N TYR A 138 11.93 -2.44 20.83
CA TYR A 138 12.60 -2.29 19.54
C TYR A 138 12.20 -0.98 18.86
N ARG A 139 13.17 -0.32 18.23
CA ARG A 139 12.97 0.93 17.51
C ARG A 139 13.02 0.67 16.00
N TYR A 140 11.90 0.92 15.33
CA TYR A 140 11.78 0.67 13.89
C TYR A 140 12.34 1.87 13.12
N GLY A 141 13.42 1.65 12.41
CA GLY A 141 14.01 2.64 11.50
C GLY A 141 13.36 2.60 10.12
N ARG A 142 13.85 3.46 9.24
CA ARG A 142 13.38 3.58 7.85
C ARG A 142 13.33 2.20 7.18
N HIS A 143 12.24 1.95 6.50
CA HIS A 143 11.96 0.67 5.85
C HIS A 143 11.92 -0.54 6.80
N GLY A 144 11.68 -0.33 8.09
CA GLY A 144 11.54 -1.41 9.08
C GLY A 144 10.29 -2.27 8.90
N GLY A 145 9.37 -1.87 8.05
CA GLY A 145 8.15 -2.57 7.69
C GLY A 145 7.45 -1.95 6.50
N PHE A 146 6.44 -2.64 5.97
CA PHE A 146 5.59 -2.16 4.89
C PHE A 146 4.11 -2.31 5.24
N CYS A 147 3.25 -1.53 4.59
CA CYS A 147 1.80 -1.60 4.69
C CYS A 147 1.19 -1.87 3.30
N MET A 148 0.14 -2.69 3.27
CA MET A 148 -0.72 -2.89 2.11
C MET A 148 -2.16 -2.63 2.55
N GLU A 149 -2.62 -1.42 2.29
CA GLU A 149 -3.88 -0.88 2.83
C GLU A 149 -4.93 -0.86 1.73
N THR A 150 -5.76 -1.90 1.71
CA THR A 150 -6.84 -1.98 0.72
C THR A 150 -7.96 -1.03 1.08
N MET A 151 -8.35 -0.15 0.15
CA MET A 151 -9.35 0.89 0.38
C MET A 151 -9.90 1.45 -0.95
N GLY A 152 -10.95 2.28 -0.85
CA GLY A 152 -11.39 3.15 -1.94
C GLY A 152 -10.38 4.27 -2.23
N TYR A 153 -10.61 5.06 -3.28
CA TYR A 153 -9.70 6.13 -3.66
C TYR A 153 -9.57 7.17 -2.53
N PRO A 154 -8.33 7.51 -2.14
CA PRO A 154 -8.10 8.57 -1.16
C PRO A 154 -8.57 9.92 -1.72
N ASP A 155 -9.07 10.79 -0.84
CA ASP A 155 -9.59 12.12 -1.16
C ASP A 155 -10.70 12.17 -2.23
N ALA A 156 -11.44 11.06 -2.40
CA ALA A 156 -12.46 10.93 -3.45
C ALA A 156 -13.54 12.02 -3.40
N ILE A 157 -13.85 12.55 -2.22
CA ILE A 157 -14.88 13.61 -2.05
C ILE A 157 -14.52 14.92 -2.76
N HIS A 158 -13.26 15.17 -3.02
CA HIS A 158 -12.79 16.40 -3.69
C HIS A 158 -12.56 16.20 -5.20
N HIS A 159 -12.71 14.98 -5.72
CA HIS A 159 -12.42 14.65 -7.11
C HIS A 159 -13.61 13.98 -7.79
N ALA A 160 -14.41 14.74 -8.53
CA ALA A 160 -15.62 14.25 -9.22
C ALA A 160 -15.37 13.09 -10.20
N GLY A 161 -14.13 12.93 -10.67
CA GLY A 161 -13.71 11.79 -11.52
C GLY A 161 -13.35 10.51 -10.76
N PHE A 162 -13.38 10.54 -9.42
CA PHE A 162 -13.11 9.37 -8.59
C PHE A 162 -14.41 8.67 -8.20
N PRO A 163 -14.38 7.34 -8.00
CA PRO A 163 -15.52 6.62 -7.43
C PRO A 163 -15.90 7.20 -6.07
N SER A 164 -17.21 7.41 -5.84
CA SER A 164 -17.70 7.96 -4.57
C SER A 164 -17.44 6.99 -3.41
N ASN A 165 -17.00 7.51 -2.29
CA ASN A 165 -16.91 6.81 -1.00
C ASN A 165 -17.95 7.32 0.01
N VAL A 166 -19.01 7.99 -0.45
CA VAL A 166 -20.10 8.45 0.40
C VAL A 166 -21.06 7.29 0.70
N LEU A 167 -21.22 7.01 1.98
CA LEU A 167 -22.24 6.10 2.51
C LEU A 167 -23.57 6.87 2.65
N HIS A 168 -24.67 6.30 2.13
CA HIS A 168 -26.02 6.84 2.14
C HIS A 168 -26.96 6.04 3.04
#